data_78145f491d41b4e068ec9807ba93df2f
#
_entry.id   78145f491d41b4e068ec9807ba93df2f
#
_cell.length_a   1.000
_cell.length_b   1.000
_cell.length_c   1.000
_cell.angle_alpha   90.00
_cell.angle_beta   90.00
_cell.angle_gamma   90.00
#
_symmetry.space_group_name_H-M   'P 1'
#
loop_
_entity.id
_entity.type
_entity.pdbx_description
1 polymer ?
#
loop_
_entity_poly.entity_id
_entity_poly.type
_entity_poly.pdbx_seq_one_letter_code
_entity_poly.pdbx_strand_id
1 'polypeptide(L)'
;MSKEKILVVEDERIVAEDIKFRLKGLGYTVIGMAYSGEQAVKKTEELRPDLVLMDIVLEGRMDGIEAASVIRSRFGIPVVYLTAYVDDKTLERAKMTEPFGYLLKPFEDRDLKTTIEMALYKHRMERMLRENERRYRGVVENAHDAIYILTANGFQYVNPAFEKLTGFKKEEICNGEFDFWNCIHPDDRRMVKEKKEVRDSGEESSSNLQFRIIAKNGGVRVVDANTIDIKENGEMKEIGILRDVTVRFDAEEERKQGFKRLRKALEETINALIAAVEMRDPYTAGHQRRVTNLACAIAKEMGLPQERIEAIQMAGVIHDIGKILVPSEILSKPGKLSDVAFTMIKAHPQAGYDILKSIEFPFPIAKIVLQHHERMDGSGYPAGLAGKKILLEARILAVADVVEAMASHRPYRPVLGINKAIEEITKNRGVLYDPDVVDACLKVFSRDEFRDFK
;
A
#
# COMPACT_ATOMS: atom_id res chain seq x y z
N MET A 1 -24.66 41.20 16.02
CA MET A 1 -25.18 40.62 14.77
C MET A 1 -25.44 41.75 13.81
N SER A 2 -24.92 41.73 12.59
CA SER A 2 -25.25 42.73 11.58
C SER A 2 -26.74 42.62 11.26
N LYS A 3 -27.46 43.72 11.34
CA LYS A 3 -28.89 43.76 11.02
C LYS A 3 -29.06 43.46 9.53
N GLU A 4 -29.97 42.55 9.17
CA GLU A 4 -30.27 42.24 7.76
C GLU A 4 -30.69 43.48 7.00
N LYS A 5 -30.20 43.61 5.76
CA LYS A 5 -30.36 44.76 4.88
C LYS A 5 -31.54 44.51 3.94
N ILE A 6 -32.55 45.37 4.01
CA ILE A 6 -33.76 45.23 3.21
C ILE A 6 -33.86 46.42 2.23
N LEU A 7 -34.19 46.13 0.98
CA LEU A 7 -34.64 47.08 0.00
C LEU A 7 -36.16 47.04 -0.06
N VAL A 8 -36.81 48.19 0.06
CA VAL A 8 -38.27 48.34 -0.07
C VAL A 8 -38.59 48.91 -1.46
N VAL A 9 -39.48 48.26 -2.17
CA VAL A 9 -39.95 48.66 -3.50
C VAL A 9 -41.46 48.86 -3.45
N GLU A 10 -41.88 50.08 -3.55
CA GLU A 10 -43.25 50.55 -3.43
C GLU A 10 -43.38 51.88 -4.10
N ASP A 11 -44.34 52.05 -5.00
CA ASP A 11 -44.53 53.31 -5.77
C ASP A 11 -45.22 54.41 -4.94
N GLU A 12 -46.10 53.99 -3.97
CA GLU A 12 -46.69 54.91 -3.04
C GLU A 12 -45.71 55.32 -1.92
N ARG A 13 -45.21 56.56 -1.98
CA ARG A 13 -44.19 57.05 -1.03
C ARG A 13 -44.60 56.97 0.43
N ILE A 14 -45.89 57.21 0.74
CA ILE A 14 -46.41 57.15 2.12
C ILE A 14 -46.33 55.69 2.64
N VAL A 15 -46.72 54.75 1.80
CA VAL A 15 -46.69 53.32 2.15
C VAL A 15 -45.24 52.86 2.30
N ALA A 16 -44.35 53.27 1.40
CA ALA A 16 -42.92 52.95 1.48
C ALA A 16 -42.29 53.44 2.79
N GLU A 17 -42.59 54.67 3.23
CA GLU A 17 -42.07 55.22 4.50
C GLU A 17 -42.68 54.51 5.74
N ASP A 18 -43.94 54.10 5.70
CA ASP A 18 -44.56 53.31 6.77
C ASP A 18 -43.87 51.95 6.89
N ILE A 19 -43.68 51.22 5.79
CA ILE A 19 -42.95 49.96 5.75
C ILE A 19 -41.53 50.14 6.31
N LYS A 20 -40.82 51.15 5.92
CA LYS A 20 -39.48 51.47 6.42
C LYS A 20 -39.49 51.74 7.93
N PHE A 21 -40.45 52.47 8.44
CA PHE A 21 -40.61 52.74 9.87
C PHE A 21 -40.82 51.44 10.67
N ARG A 22 -41.74 50.61 10.22
CA ARG A 22 -42.02 49.29 10.83
C ARG A 22 -40.80 48.36 10.81
N LEU A 23 -40.09 48.24 9.68
CA LEU A 23 -38.87 47.46 9.55
C LEU A 23 -37.76 47.88 10.52
N LYS A 24 -37.59 49.22 10.68
CA LYS A 24 -36.66 49.74 11.68
C LYS A 24 -37.06 49.39 13.11
N GLY A 25 -38.36 49.46 13.42
CA GLY A 25 -38.92 49.06 14.71
C GLY A 25 -38.68 47.57 15.02
N LEU A 26 -38.75 46.73 13.99
CA LEU A 26 -38.47 45.29 14.05
C LEU A 26 -36.99 44.94 14.07
N GLY A 27 -36.10 45.93 13.92
CA GLY A 27 -34.65 45.73 14.02
C GLY A 27 -33.93 45.52 12.70
N TYR A 28 -34.58 45.62 11.55
CA TYR A 28 -33.98 45.52 10.23
C TYR A 28 -33.35 46.83 9.78
N THR A 29 -32.40 46.74 8.84
CA THR A 29 -31.78 47.92 8.22
C THR A 29 -32.34 48.12 6.82
N VAL A 30 -33.14 49.18 6.61
CA VAL A 30 -33.58 49.58 5.27
C VAL A 30 -32.47 50.36 4.60
N ILE A 31 -31.84 49.75 3.59
CA ILE A 31 -30.67 50.32 2.88
C ILE A 31 -31.07 51.18 1.67
N GLY A 32 -32.30 51.07 1.22
CA GLY A 32 -32.82 51.86 0.11
C GLY A 32 -34.33 51.70 -0.05
N MET A 33 -34.93 52.63 -0.79
CA MET A 33 -36.32 52.54 -1.28
C MET A 33 -36.30 52.78 -2.80
N ALA A 34 -37.10 52.04 -3.53
CA ALA A 34 -37.30 52.18 -4.96
C ALA A 34 -38.80 52.39 -5.22
N TYR A 35 -39.12 53.15 -6.25
CA TYR A 35 -40.48 53.53 -6.58
C TYR A 35 -40.92 53.07 -7.97
N SER A 36 -40.08 52.24 -8.62
CA SER A 36 -40.39 51.51 -9.86
C SER A 36 -39.54 50.25 -9.98
N GLY A 37 -39.93 49.32 -10.86
CA GLY A 37 -39.21 48.09 -11.11
C GLY A 37 -37.76 48.32 -11.60
N GLU A 38 -37.57 49.32 -12.48
CA GLU A 38 -36.23 49.63 -12.98
C GLU A 38 -35.32 50.18 -11.87
N GLN A 39 -35.86 51.03 -10.98
CA GLN A 39 -35.11 51.52 -9.83
C GLN A 39 -34.78 50.37 -8.85
N ALA A 40 -35.69 49.42 -8.69
CA ALA A 40 -35.50 48.26 -7.83
C ALA A 40 -34.30 47.43 -8.31
N VAL A 41 -34.24 47.11 -9.62
CA VAL A 41 -33.14 46.35 -10.21
C VAL A 41 -31.82 47.09 -10.03
N LYS A 42 -31.79 48.40 -10.37
CA LYS A 42 -30.59 49.22 -10.25
C LYS A 42 -30.08 49.32 -8.81
N LYS A 43 -30.97 49.61 -7.84
CA LYS A 43 -30.60 49.70 -6.41
C LYS A 43 -30.20 48.34 -5.82
N THR A 44 -30.77 47.24 -6.28
CA THR A 44 -30.37 45.91 -5.89
C THR A 44 -28.93 45.61 -6.32
N GLU A 45 -28.52 45.99 -7.53
CA GLU A 45 -27.15 45.88 -8.03
C GLU A 45 -26.16 46.69 -7.19
N GLU A 46 -26.51 47.96 -6.91
CA GLU A 46 -25.67 48.91 -6.17
C GLU A 46 -25.53 48.57 -4.68
N LEU A 47 -26.65 48.26 -4.02
CA LEU A 47 -26.74 48.19 -2.57
C LEU A 47 -26.61 46.75 -2.02
N ARG A 48 -26.81 45.74 -2.86
CA ARG A 48 -26.75 44.29 -2.49
C ARG A 48 -27.52 43.98 -1.19
N PRO A 49 -28.87 44.17 -1.19
CA PRO A 49 -29.69 43.84 -0.02
C PRO A 49 -29.68 42.32 0.28
N ASP A 50 -29.97 41.96 1.52
CA ASP A 50 -30.20 40.59 1.91
C ASP A 50 -31.59 40.07 1.52
N LEU A 51 -32.58 40.99 1.35
CA LEU A 51 -33.93 40.71 0.93
C LEU A 51 -34.56 41.97 0.29
N VAL A 52 -35.41 41.73 -0.71
CA VAL A 52 -36.24 42.78 -1.33
C VAL A 52 -37.71 42.56 -0.96
N LEU A 53 -38.36 43.59 -0.39
CA LEU A 53 -39.80 43.65 -0.30
C LEU A 53 -40.31 44.40 -1.54
N MET A 54 -41.14 43.73 -2.34
CA MET A 54 -41.50 44.15 -3.67
C MET A 54 -43.03 44.25 -3.82
N ASP A 55 -43.56 45.43 -4.06
CA ASP A 55 -44.96 45.50 -4.50
C ASP A 55 -45.12 44.82 -5.88
N ILE A 56 -46.20 44.05 -6.01
CA ILE A 56 -46.54 43.39 -7.26
C ILE A 56 -46.94 44.42 -8.32
N VAL A 57 -47.73 45.42 -7.93
CA VAL A 57 -48.21 46.47 -8.81
C VAL A 57 -47.34 47.70 -8.64
N LEU A 58 -46.58 48.04 -9.66
CA LEU A 58 -45.72 49.22 -9.67
C LEU A 58 -46.00 50.05 -10.91
N GLU A 59 -45.98 51.36 -10.74
CA GLU A 59 -46.05 52.28 -11.87
C GLU A 59 -44.75 52.24 -12.69
N GLY A 60 -44.85 52.17 -14.02
CA GLY A 60 -43.68 52.20 -14.92
C GLY A 60 -43.77 51.22 -16.07
N ARG A 61 -42.62 50.97 -16.71
CA ARG A 61 -42.51 50.01 -17.83
C ARG A 61 -42.28 48.57 -17.35
N MET A 62 -41.83 48.41 -16.12
CA MET A 62 -41.51 47.15 -15.49
C MET A 62 -42.33 46.98 -14.22
N ASP A 63 -43.19 45.96 -14.16
CA ASP A 63 -43.95 45.65 -12.96
C ASP A 63 -43.09 44.95 -11.89
N GLY A 64 -43.64 44.77 -10.69
CA GLY A 64 -42.90 44.15 -9.59
C GLY A 64 -42.54 42.67 -9.84
N ILE A 65 -43.32 41.95 -10.65
CA ILE A 65 -43.06 40.56 -11.02
C ILE A 65 -41.87 40.48 -11.98
N GLU A 66 -41.84 41.33 -12.98
CA GLU A 66 -40.71 41.41 -13.93
C GLU A 66 -39.42 41.81 -13.22
N ALA A 67 -39.49 42.81 -12.34
CA ALA A 67 -38.34 43.28 -11.54
C ALA A 67 -37.82 42.16 -10.61
N ALA A 68 -38.71 41.43 -9.95
CA ALA A 68 -38.34 40.28 -9.08
C ALA A 68 -37.68 39.17 -9.87
N SER A 69 -38.16 38.85 -11.08
CA SER A 69 -37.56 37.84 -11.96
C SER A 69 -36.11 38.23 -12.33
N VAL A 70 -35.86 39.48 -12.68
CA VAL A 70 -34.51 40.00 -12.97
C VAL A 70 -33.63 39.95 -11.72
N ILE A 71 -34.12 40.39 -10.57
CA ILE A 71 -33.38 40.42 -9.32
C ILE A 71 -32.96 39.03 -8.92
N ARG A 72 -33.87 38.07 -9.02
CA ARG A 72 -33.58 36.66 -8.68
C ARG A 72 -32.58 36.03 -9.63
N SER A 73 -32.79 36.16 -10.93
CA SER A 73 -31.94 35.51 -11.93
C SER A 73 -30.52 36.10 -11.98
N ARG A 74 -30.36 37.42 -11.86
CA ARG A 74 -29.06 38.10 -11.95
C ARG A 74 -28.29 38.15 -10.64
N PHE A 75 -28.99 38.33 -9.51
CA PHE A 75 -28.35 38.61 -8.23
C PHE A 75 -28.57 37.49 -7.18
N GLY A 76 -29.56 36.62 -7.38
CA GLY A 76 -29.88 35.51 -6.43
C GLY A 76 -30.40 36.04 -5.11
N ILE A 77 -30.98 37.24 -5.06
CA ILE A 77 -31.49 37.85 -3.82
C ILE A 77 -32.97 37.47 -3.64
N PRO A 78 -33.39 37.07 -2.42
CA PRO A 78 -34.75 36.67 -2.15
C PRO A 78 -35.71 37.87 -2.25
N VAL A 79 -36.86 37.63 -2.87
CA VAL A 79 -37.94 38.61 -2.99
C VAL A 79 -39.17 38.12 -2.24
N VAL A 80 -39.75 38.99 -1.43
CA VAL A 80 -41.07 38.83 -0.80
C VAL A 80 -42.00 39.82 -1.42
N TYR A 81 -43.10 39.35 -1.97
CA TYR A 81 -44.11 40.24 -2.54
C TYR A 81 -44.99 40.86 -1.51
N LEU A 82 -45.24 42.17 -1.66
CA LEU A 82 -46.30 42.91 -1.02
C LEU A 82 -47.50 42.92 -1.98
N THR A 83 -48.65 42.49 -1.55
CA THR A 83 -49.82 42.37 -2.41
C THR A 83 -51.10 42.91 -1.73
N ALA A 84 -51.84 43.79 -2.41
CA ALA A 84 -53.26 43.99 -2.12
C ALA A 84 -54.05 42.85 -2.79
N TYR A 85 -55.34 42.86 -2.78
CA TYR A 85 -56.17 41.86 -3.46
C TYR A 85 -55.85 41.80 -4.95
N VAL A 86 -55.21 40.73 -5.46
CA VAL A 86 -54.78 40.57 -6.84
C VAL A 86 -55.59 39.48 -7.50
N ASP A 87 -55.88 39.62 -8.79
CA ASP A 87 -56.55 38.58 -9.59
C ASP A 87 -55.70 37.29 -9.71
N ASP A 88 -56.36 36.17 -9.98
CA ASP A 88 -55.74 34.87 -10.08
C ASP A 88 -54.61 34.81 -11.13
N LYS A 89 -54.71 35.56 -12.21
CA LYS A 89 -53.68 35.62 -13.28
C LYS A 89 -52.39 36.27 -12.80
N THR A 90 -52.49 37.35 -12.05
CA THR A 90 -51.32 38.05 -11.47
C THR A 90 -50.65 37.18 -10.42
N LEU A 91 -51.43 36.46 -9.61
CA LEU A 91 -50.86 35.53 -8.64
C LEU A 91 -50.17 34.33 -9.29
N GLU A 92 -50.69 33.80 -10.41
CA GLU A 92 -50.06 32.76 -11.19
C GLU A 92 -48.69 33.25 -11.80
N ARG A 93 -48.65 34.46 -12.35
CA ARG A 93 -47.41 35.09 -12.84
C ARG A 93 -46.39 35.23 -11.72
N ALA A 94 -46.81 35.71 -10.54
CA ALA A 94 -45.96 35.88 -9.39
C ALA A 94 -45.37 34.53 -8.89
N LYS A 95 -46.18 33.43 -8.91
CA LYS A 95 -45.70 32.10 -8.57
C LYS A 95 -44.57 31.61 -9.48
N MET A 96 -44.61 31.94 -10.77
CA MET A 96 -43.57 31.52 -11.74
C MET A 96 -42.19 32.12 -11.42
N THR A 97 -42.11 33.21 -10.67
CA THR A 97 -40.85 33.79 -10.20
C THR A 97 -40.32 33.09 -8.93
N GLU A 98 -41.06 32.09 -8.40
CA GLU A 98 -40.73 31.32 -7.19
C GLU A 98 -40.32 32.25 -6.02
N PRO A 99 -41.19 33.15 -5.56
CA PRO A 99 -40.85 34.09 -4.50
C PRO A 99 -40.65 33.37 -3.18
N PHE A 100 -39.95 34.04 -2.27
CA PHE A 100 -39.69 33.50 -0.93
C PHE A 100 -40.84 33.70 0.04
N GLY A 101 -41.81 34.53 -0.32
CA GLY A 101 -43.01 34.79 0.46
C GLY A 101 -43.94 35.82 -0.16
N TYR A 102 -45.14 35.88 0.37
CA TYR A 102 -46.17 36.89 0.07
C TYR A 102 -46.65 37.52 1.37
N LEU A 103 -46.87 38.82 1.35
CA LEU A 103 -47.41 39.57 2.46
C LEU A 103 -48.61 40.38 1.95
N LEU A 104 -49.77 40.06 2.51
CA LEU A 104 -51.04 40.67 2.11
C LEU A 104 -51.23 42.01 2.81
N LYS A 105 -51.54 43.10 2.06
CA LYS A 105 -51.84 44.43 2.58
C LYS A 105 -53.34 44.47 2.94
N PRO A 106 -53.73 45.08 4.11
CA PRO A 106 -52.88 45.58 5.20
C PRO A 106 -52.32 44.45 6.06
N PHE A 107 -51.07 44.55 6.50
CA PHE A 107 -50.39 43.56 7.33
C PHE A 107 -49.99 44.11 8.69
N GLU A 108 -49.86 43.23 9.67
CA GLU A 108 -49.32 43.53 10.98
C GLU A 108 -47.78 43.39 11.03
N ASP A 109 -47.15 44.01 12.02
CA ASP A 109 -45.69 43.92 12.23
C ASP A 109 -45.25 42.47 12.46
N ARG A 110 -46.09 41.63 13.08
CA ARG A 110 -45.83 40.22 13.27
C ARG A 110 -45.75 39.45 11.95
N ASP A 111 -46.67 39.72 11.01
CA ASP A 111 -46.71 39.08 9.70
C ASP A 111 -45.49 39.45 8.87
N LEU A 112 -45.18 40.77 8.86
CA LEU A 112 -43.99 41.29 8.19
C LEU A 112 -42.74 40.64 8.71
N LYS A 113 -42.55 40.56 10.04
CA LYS A 113 -41.38 39.92 10.65
C LYS A 113 -41.29 38.44 10.30
N THR A 114 -42.40 37.71 10.49
CA THR A 114 -42.41 36.24 10.26
C THR A 114 -42.12 35.92 8.81
N THR A 115 -42.68 36.65 7.84
CA THR A 115 -42.45 36.42 6.41
C THR A 115 -41.01 36.73 6.02
N ILE A 116 -40.43 37.81 6.53
CA ILE A 116 -39.00 38.13 6.28
C ILE A 116 -38.09 37.05 6.89
N GLU A 117 -38.29 36.65 8.11
CA GLU A 117 -37.49 35.61 8.79
C GLU A 117 -37.54 34.26 8.04
N MET A 118 -38.73 33.87 7.60
CA MET A 118 -38.93 32.65 6.82
C MET A 118 -38.25 32.71 5.44
N ALA A 119 -38.40 33.87 4.75
CA ALA A 119 -37.75 34.08 3.45
C ALA A 119 -36.23 34.03 3.55
N LEU A 120 -35.64 34.69 4.53
CA LEU A 120 -34.19 34.68 4.77
C LEU A 120 -33.69 33.32 5.20
N TYR A 121 -34.46 32.58 6.03
CA TYR A 121 -34.12 31.24 6.43
C TYR A 121 -34.10 30.28 5.23
N LYS A 122 -35.19 30.28 4.43
CA LYS A 122 -35.30 29.44 3.23
C LYS A 122 -34.15 29.75 2.25
N HIS A 123 -33.87 31.05 1.99
CA HIS A 123 -32.76 31.42 1.13
C HIS A 123 -31.40 30.96 1.62
N ARG A 124 -31.13 31.06 2.94
CA ARG A 124 -29.89 30.52 3.54
C ARG A 124 -29.77 29.00 3.38
N MET A 125 -30.85 28.27 3.58
CA MET A 125 -30.84 26.79 3.42
C MET A 125 -30.58 26.38 1.97
N GLU A 126 -31.26 27.01 1.00
CA GLU A 126 -31.02 26.76 -0.43
C GLU A 126 -29.57 27.05 -0.84
N ARG A 127 -29.02 28.16 -0.35
CA ARG A 127 -27.64 28.54 -0.62
C ARG A 127 -26.66 27.53 -0.02
N MET A 128 -26.84 27.14 1.23
CA MET A 128 -26.00 26.13 1.90
C MET A 128 -26.05 24.79 1.17
N LEU A 129 -27.21 24.37 0.72
CA LEU A 129 -27.37 23.12 -0.04
C LEU A 129 -26.59 23.18 -1.36
N ARG A 130 -26.74 24.27 -2.13
CA ARG A 130 -26.00 24.47 -3.38
C ARG A 130 -24.48 24.56 -3.18
N GLU A 131 -24.04 25.26 -2.12
CA GLU A 131 -22.62 25.35 -1.78
C GLU A 131 -22.04 23.99 -1.39
N ASN A 132 -22.77 23.19 -0.60
CA ASN A 132 -22.36 21.85 -0.23
C ASN A 132 -22.31 20.93 -1.46
N GLU A 133 -23.35 20.94 -2.30
CA GLU A 133 -23.37 20.13 -3.53
C GLU A 133 -22.19 20.47 -4.44
N ARG A 134 -21.91 21.76 -4.64
CA ARG A 134 -20.75 22.20 -5.45
C ARG A 134 -19.43 21.75 -4.84
N ARG A 135 -19.31 21.82 -3.51
CA ARG A 135 -18.10 21.38 -2.79
C ARG A 135 -17.89 19.88 -2.98
N TYR A 136 -18.91 19.08 -2.70
CA TYR A 136 -18.82 17.64 -2.85
C TYR A 136 -18.54 17.22 -4.28
N ARG A 137 -19.26 17.79 -5.23
CA ARG A 137 -19.02 17.55 -6.66
C ARG A 137 -17.59 17.92 -7.05
N GLY A 138 -17.09 19.06 -6.61
CA GLY A 138 -15.72 19.49 -6.88
C GLY A 138 -14.66 18.54 -6.32
N VAL A 139 -14.87 17.96 -5.14
CA VAL A 139 -13.93 16.98 -4.55
C VAL A 139 -13.94 15.68 -5.35
N VAL A 140 -15.12 15.14 -5.69
CA VAL A 140 -15.25 13.84 -6.37
C VAL A 140 -14.79 13.92 -7.82
N GLU A 141 -15.15 14.99 -8.55
CA GLU A 141 -14.76 15.20 -9.96
C GLU A 141 -13.24 15.40 -10.15
N ASN A 142 -12.56 15.96 -9.13
CA ASN A 142 -11.12 16.21 -9.18
C ASN A 142 -10.30 15.14 -8.42
N ALA A 143 -10.93 14.09 -7.89
CA ALA A 143 -10.22 13.01 -7.25
C ALA A 143 -9.33 12.27 -8.26
N HIS A 144 -8.13 11.89 -7.83
CA HIS A 144 -7.22 11.10 -8.64
C HIS A 144 -7.61 9.62 -8.71
N ASP A 145 -8.27 9.12 -7.65
CA ASP A 145 -8.78 7.75 -7.61
C ASP A 145 -10.12 7.67 -8.37
N ALA A 146 -10.35 6.56 -9.03
CA ALA A 146 -11.60 6.29 -9.72
C ALA A 146 -12.71 6.00 -8.71
N ILE A 147 -13.79 6.78 -8.75
CA ILE A 147 -14.93 6.68 -7.83
C ILE A 147 -16.17 6.31 -8.62
N TYR A 148 -16.95 5.35 -8.09
CA TYR A 148 -18.20 4.95 -8.70
C TYR A 148 -19.30 4.71 -7.66
N ILE A 149 -20.55 4.80 -8.13
CA ILE A 149 -21.75 4.36 -7.41
C ILE A 149 -22.46 3.33 -8.30
N LEU A 150 -22.61 2.12 -7.78
CA LEU A 150 -23.28 1.02 -8.45
C LEU A 150 -24.59 0.70 -7.71
N THR A 151 -25.64 0.48 -8.45
CA THR A 151 -26.97 0.06 -7.98
C THR A 151 -27.37 -1.27 -8.63
N ALA A 152 -28.51 -1.81 -8.24
CA ALA A 152 -29.09 -3.00 -8.89
C ALA A 152 -29.32 -2.80 -10.42
N ASN A 153 -29.50 -1.54 -10.86
CA ASN A 153 -29.76 -1.18 -12.25
C ASN A 153 -28.49 -0.80 -13.05
N GLY A 154 -27.31 -0.98 -12.47
CA GLY A 154 -26.03 -0.61 -13.08
C GLY A 154 -25.37 0.61 -12.45
N PHE A 155 -24.36 1.17 -13.12
CA PHE A 155 -23.62 2.34 -12.63
C PHE A 155 -24.50 3.59 -12.67
N GLN A 156 -24.72 4.17 -11.48
CA GLN A 156 -25.42 5.44 -11.34
C GLN A 156 -24.48 6.63 -11.55
N TYR A 157 -23.22 6.49 -11.14
CA TYR A 157 -22.24 7.56 -11.21
C TYR A 157 -20.82 7.00 -11.38
N VAL A 158 -20.00 7.70 -12.15
CA VAL A 158 -18.55 7.55 -12.21
C VAL A 158 -17.91 8.93 -12.33
N ASN A 159 -16.72 9.11 -11.73
CA ASN A 159 -15.94 10.33 -11.85
C ASN A 159 -14.98 10.27 -13.06
N PRO A 160 -14.35 11.41 -13.46
CA PRO A 160 -13.42 11.43 -14.60
C PRO A 160 -12.20 10.51 -14.44
N ALA A 161 -11.78 10.20 -13.21
CA ALA A 161 -10.68 9.27 -12.98
C ALA A 161 -11.08 7.82 -13.34
N PHE A 162 -12.34 7.44 -13.16
CA PHE A 162 -12.85 6.14 -13.59
C PHE A 162 -12.81 6.00 -15.12
N GLU A 163 -13.18 7.06 -15.86
CA GLU A 163 -13.07 7.06 -17.33
C GLU A 163 -11.60 6.91 -17.78
N LYS A 164 -10.67 7.61 -17.13
CA LYS A 164 -9.23 7.51 -17.43
C LYS A 164 -8.67 6.12 -17.12
N LEU A 165 -9.11 5.53 -16.01
CA LEU A 165 -8.67 4.21 -15.59
C LEU A 165 -9.15 3.11 -16.55
N THR A 166 -10.42 3.14 -16.91
CA THR A 166 -11.05 2.07 -17.72
C THR A 166 -11.00 2.35 -19.22
N GLY A 167 -10.89 3.61 -19.63
CA GLY A 167 -10.94 4.05 -21.02
C GLY A 167 -12.36 4.13 -21.62
N PHE A 168 -13.40 3.83 -20.84
CA PHE A 168 -14.80 3.99 -21.24
C PHE A 168 -15.31 5.36 -20.83
N LYS A 169 -16.23 5.93 -21.59
CA LYS A 169 -16.90 7.18 -21.28
C LYS A 169 -18.04 6.99 -20.30
N LYS A 170 -18.33 8.03 -19.50
CA LYS A 170 -19.42 8.00 -18.52
C LYS A 170 -20.77 7.59 -19.16
N GLU A 171 -21.05 8.08 -20.36
CA GLU A 171 -22.27 7.77 -21.11
C GLU A 171 -22.34 6.28 -21.50
N GLU A 172 -21.20 5.64 -21.77
CA GLU A 172 -21.10 4.22 -22.06
C GLU A 172 -21.27 3.37 -20.80
N ILE A 173 -20.79 3.87 -19.65
CA ILE A 173 -20.82 3.15 -18.37
C ILE A 173 -22.21 3.24 -17.71
N CYS A 174 -22.82 4.42 -17.73
CA CYS A 174 -24.08 4.70 -17.04
C CYS A 174 -25.32 4.46 -17.92
N ASN A 175 -25.21 3.74 -19.05
CA ASN A 175 -26.34 3.42 -19.91
C ASN A 175 -27.17 2.20 -19.47
N GLY A 176 -26.75 1.53 -18.39
CA GLY A 176 -27.39 0.32 -17.85
C GLY A 176 -26.99 -1.00 -18.54
N GLU A 177 -26.23 -0.96 -19.62
CA GLU A 177 -25.75 -2.14 -20.34
C GLU A 177 -24.29 -2.50 -20.04
N PHE A 178 -23.56 -1.59 -19.37
CA PHE A 178 -22.15 -1.77 -19.07
C PHE A 178 -21.93 -2.81 -17.96
N ASP A 179 -21.23 -3.87 -18.29
CA ASP A 179 -20.84 -4.92 -17.34
C ASP A 179 -19.36 -4.82 -16.98
N PHE A 180 -19.08 -4.33 -15.75
CA PHE A 180 -17.72 -4.20 -15.24
C PHE A 180 -17.00 -5.56 -15.09
N TRP A 181 -17.72 -6.67 -14.96
CA TRP A 181 -17.12 -8.00 -14.90
C TRP A 181 -16.27 -8.31 -16.14
N ASN A 182 -16.64 -7.74 -17.29
CA ASN A 182 -15.87 -7.89 -18.53
C ASN A 182 -14.54 -7.14 -18.48
N CYS A 183 -14.43 -6.11 -17.63
CA CYS A 183 -13.17 -5.38 -17.41
C CYS A 183 -12.25 -6.08 -16.40
N ILE A 184 -12.74 -7.03 -15.59
CA ILE A 184 -11.90 -7.76 -14.64
C ILE A 184 -11.10 -8.82 -15.40
N HIS A 185 -9.78 -8.87 -15.13
CA HIS A 185 -8.91 -9.89 -15.73
C HIS A 185 -9.45 -11.30 -15.45
N PRO A 186 -9.49 -12.20 -16.45
CA PRO A 186 -10.11 -13.54 -16.33
C PRO A 186 -9.64 -14.32 -15.11
N ASP A 187 -8.34 -14.30 -14.83
CA ASP A 187 -7.74 -15.04 -13.68
C ASP A 187 -8.21 -14.51 -12.32
N ASP A 188 -8.59 -13.22 -12.25
CA ASP A 188 -8.93 -12.57 -10.98
C ASP A 188 -10.44 -12.58 -10.71
N ARG A 189 -11.28 -12.91 -11.71
CA ARG A 189 -12.75 -12.91 -11.60
C ARG A 189 -13.26 -13.77 -10.45
N ARG A 190 -12.70 -14.94 -10.27
CA ARG A 190 -13.10 -15.87 -9.20
C ARG A 190 -12.87 -15.23 -7.81
N MET A 191 -11.68 -14.69 -7.58
CA MET A 191 -11.32 -14.05 -6.32
C MET A 191 -12.22 -12.84 -6.01
N VAL A 192 -12.48 -11.98 -7.02
CA VAL A 192 -13.35 -10.81 -6.87
C VAL A 192 -14.78 -11.24 -6.55
N LYS A 193 -15.27 -12.31 -7.19
CA LYS A 193 -16.61 -12.84 -6.96
C LYS A 193 -16.77 -13.40 -5.55
N GLU A 194 -15.84 -14.22 -5.09
CA GLU A 194 -15.83 -14.78 -3.74
C GLU A 194 -15.84 -13.68 -2.67
N LYS A 195 -15.05 -12.60 -2.85
CA LYS A 195 -15.03 -11.46 -1.94
C LYS A 195 -16.34 -10.66 -1.95
N LYS A 196 -16.96 -10.51 -3.12
CA LYS A 196 -18.26 -9.86 -3.23
C LYS A 196 -19.34 -10.67 -2.50
N GLU A 197 -19.37 -11.99 -2.68
CA GLU A 197 -20.33 -12.88 -2.01
C GLU A 197 -20.22 -12.80 -0.47
N VAL A 198 -18.99 -12.75 0.08
CA VAL A 198 -18.75 -12.59 1.54
C VAL A 198 -19.29 -11.24 2.02
N ARG A 199 -19.09 -10.16 1.26
CA ARG A 199 -19.63 -8.85 1.61
C ARG A 199 -21.17 -8.83 1.54
N ASP A 200 -21.75 -9.41 0.49
CA ASP A 200 -23.20 -9.48 0.29
C ASP A 200 -23.89 -10.33 1.38
N SER A 201 -23.16 -11.27 2.03
CA SER A 201 -23.65 -12.05 3.18
C SER A 201 -23.69 -11.24 4.49
N GLY A 202 -23.08 -10.04 4.52
CA GLY A 202 -23.05 -9.16 5.68
C GLY A 202 -21.97 -9.51 6.72
N GLU A 203 -21.05 -10.43 6.41
CA GLU A 203 -19.92 -10.78 7.27
C GLU A 203 -18.86 -9.67 7.30
N GLU A 204 -18.71 -8.91 6.19
CA GLU A 204 -17.84 -7.73 6.10
C GLU A 204 -18.63 -6.54 5.54
N SER A 205 -18.53 -5.36 6.17
CA SER A 205 -19.18 -4.13 5.69
C SER A 205 -18.37 -3.38 4.62
N SER A 206 -17.10 -3.73 4.47
CA SER A 206 -16.18 -3.17 3.47
C SER A 206 -15.21 -4.22 2.98
N SER A 207 -14.79 -4.14 1.72
CA SER A 207 -13.74 -4.99 1.18
C SER A 207 -12.61 -4.16 0.62
N ASN A 208 -11.36 -4.57 0.95
CA ASN A 208 -10.16 -4.07 0.29
C ASN A 208 -9.55 -5.22 -0.51
N LEU A 209 -9.42 -5.05 -1.82
CA LEU A 209 -9.00 -6.09 -2.72
C LEU A 209 -8.13 -5.53 -3.84
N GLN A 210 -6.98 -6.17 -4.08
CA GLN A 210 -6.15 -5.86 -5.24
C GLN A 210 -6.42 -6.86 -6.37
N PHE A 211 -6.72 -6.35 -7.57
CA PHE A 211 -6.95 -7.18 -8.77
C PHE A 211 -6.61 -6.43 -10.05
N ARG A 212 -6.54 -7.17 -11.15
CA ARG A 212 -6.26 -6.63 -12.48
C ARG A 212 -7.54 -6.31 -13.24
N ILE A 213 -7.53 -5.18 -13.91
CA ILE A 213 -8.56 -4.81 -14.89
C ILE A 213 -7.95 -4.70 -16.29
N ILE A 214 -8.78 -4.92 -17.29
CA ILE A 214 -8.45 -4.73 -18.71
C ILE A 214 -9.21 -3.49 -19.18
N ALA A 215 -8.47 -2.44 -19.51
CA ALA A 215 -9.04 -1.22 -20.04
C ALA A 215 -9.56 -1.42 -21.50
N LYS A 216 -10.37 -0.49 -22.00
CA LYS A 216 -10.96 -0.52 -23.36
C LYS A 216 -9.93 -0.70 -24.48
N ASN A 217 -8.72 -0.19 -24.28
CA ASN A 217 -7.60 -0.35 -25.23
C ASN A 217 -6.83 -1.67 -25.08
N GLY A 218 -7.29 -2.59 -24.24
CA GLY A 218 -6.64 -3.87 -23.96
C GLY A 218 -5.48 -3.79 -22.94
N GLY A 219 -5.13 -2.61 -22.45
CA GLY A 219 -4.09 -2.43 -21.42
C GLY A 219 -4.52 -3.01 -20.08
N VAL A 220 -3.63 -3.80 -19.46
CA VAL A 220 -3.86 -4.34 -18.11
C VAL A 220 -3.41 -3.30 -17.07
N ARG A 221 -4.25 -3.09 -16.06
CA ARG A 221 -3.94 -2.23 -14.92
C ARG A 221 -4.21 -2.97 -13.61
N VAL A 222 -3.38 -2.75 -12.62
CA VAL A 222 -3.56 -3.27 -11.26
C VAL A 222 -4.24 -2.21 -10.43
N VAL A 223 -5.36 -2.56 -9.79
CA VAL A 223 -6.13 -1.64 -8.96
C VAL A 223 -6.25 -2.14 -7.54
N ASP A 224 -6.13 -1.23 -6.58
CA ASP A 224 -6.57 -1.42 -5.20
C ASP A 224 -8.02 -0.92 -5.11
N ALA A 225 -8.95 -1.82 -4.89
CA ALA A 225 -10.37 -1.54 -4.77
C ALA A 225 -10.77 -1.49 -3.29
N ASN A 226 -11.43 -0.41 -2.90
CA ASN A 226 -12.12 -0.29 -1.62
C ASN A 226 -13.60 -0.04 -1.89
N THR A 227 -14.46 -0.95 -1.43
CA THR A 227 -15.90 -0.91 -1.69
C THR A 227 -16.68 -1.00 -0.39
N ILE A 228 -17.75 -0.22 -0.30
CA ILE A 228 -18.70 -0.20 0.82
C ILE A 228 -20.11 -0.26 0.28
N ASP A 229 -20.99 -0.96 1.00
CA ASP A 229 -22.42 -0.99 0.71
C ASP A 229 -23.15 -0.02 1.65
N ILE A 230 -24.00 0.82 1.07
CA ILE A 230 -24.86 1.76 1.78
C ILE A 230 -26.32 1.51 1.45
N LYS A 231 -27.20 1.70 2.43
CA LYS A 231 -28.65 1.64 2.21
C LYS A 231 -29.20 3.04 2.17
N GLU A 232 -29.75 3.45 1.03
CA GLU A 232 -30.38 4.75 0.85
C GLU A 232 -31.79 4.58 0.30
N ASN A 233 -32.78 5.18 0.97
CA ASN A 233 -34.21 5.09 0.60
C ASN A 233 -34.73 3.65 0.38
N GLY A 234 -34.14 2.66 1.08
CA GLY A 234 -34.53 1.25 0.94
C GLY A 234 -33.77 0.49 -0.14
N GLU A 235 -32.99 1.15 -0.98
CA GLU A 235 -32.14 0.55 -2.01
C GLU A 235 -30.71 0.37 -1.52
N MET A 236 -30.09 -0.75 -1.92
CA MET A 236 -28.66 -0.98 -1.66
C MET A 236 -27.85 -0.34 -2.79
N LYS A 237 -26.85 0.42 -2.40
CA LYS A 237 -25.87 1.04 -3.34
C LYS A 237 -24.46 0.65 -2.90
N GLU A 238 -23.65 0.25 -3.86
CA GLU A 238 -22.22 0.04 -3.66
C GLU A 238 -21.47 1.32 -4.06
N ILE A 239 -20.69 1.86 -3.13
CA ILE A 239 -19.72 2.92 -3.43
C ILE A 239 -18.35 2.28 -3.48
N GLY A 240 -17.63 2.48 -4.58
CA GLY A 240 -16.28 1.96 -4.75
C GLY A 240 -15.27 3.02 -5.13
N ILE A 241 -14.07 2.84 -4.62
CA ILE A 241 -12.88 3.61 -4.98
C ILE A 241 -11.86 2.63 -5.55
N LEU A 242 -11.40 2.88 -6.79
CA LEU A 242 -10.34 2.11 -7.43
C LEU A 242 -9.12 3.00 -7.60
N ARG A 243 -8.03 2.61 -6.97
CA ARG A 243 -6.73 3.27 -7.11
C ARG A 243 -5.87 2.52 -8.09
N ASP A 244 -5.40 3.17 -9.14
CA ASP A 244 -4.41 2.59 -10.06
C ASP A 244 -3.06 2.49 -9.35
N VAL A 245 -2.61 1.27 -9.12
CA VAL A 245 -1.31 0.97 -8.48
C VAL A 245 -0.35 0.26 -9.44
N THR A 246 -0.64 0.25 -10.75
CA THR A 246 0.12 -0.48 -11.77
C THR A 246 1.60 -0.16 -11.70
N VAL A 247 1.98 1.12 -11.74
CA VAL A 247 3.38 1.54 -11.72
C VAL A 247 4.10 1.07 -10.44
N ARG A 248 3.40 1.16 -9.30
CA ARG A 248 3.96 0.71 -8.02
C ARG A 248 4.12 -0.81 -7.99
N PHE A 249 3.13 -1.53 -8.48
CA PHE A 249 3.13 -3.00 -8.53
C PHE A 249 4.26 -3.51 -9.44
N ASP A 250 4.40 -2.95 -10.65
CA ASP A 250 5.43 -3.34 -11.60
C ASP A 250 6.85 -3.07 -11.04
N ALA A 251 7.06 -1.90 -10.44
CA ALA A 251 8.34 -1.55 -9.82
C ALA A 251 8.70 -2.49 -8.65
N GLU A 252 7.72 -2.90 -7.84
CA GLU A 252 7.93 -3.84 -6.75
C GLU A 252 8.26 -5.24 -7.27
N GLU A 253 7.57 -5.68 -8.31
CA GLU A 253 7.82 -6.99 -8.93
C GLU A 253 9.18 -7.03 -9.64
N GLU A 254 9.55 -5.97 -10.37
CA GLU A 254 10.88 -5.84 -10.96
C GLU A 254 11.99 -5.88 -9.88
N ARG A 255 11.78 -5.19 -8.76
CA ARG A 255 12.70 -5.22 -7.63
C ARG A 255 12.87 -6.63 -7.07
N LYS A 256 11.75 -7.36 -6.86
CA LYS A 256 11.77 -8.74 -6.37
C LYS A 256 12.52 -9.67 -7.35
N GLN A 257 12.25 -9.53 -8.64
CA GLN A 257 12.93 -10.32 -9.66
C GLN A 257 14.42 -9.96 -9.79
N GLY A 258 14.75 -8.68 -9.73
CA GLY A 258 16.13 -8.20 -9.70
C GLY A 258 16.91 -8.78 -8.53
N PHE A 259 16.32 -8.79 -7.33
CA PHE A 259 16.94 -9.37 -6.14
C PHE A 259 17.14 -10.89 -6.28
N LYS A 260 16.17 -11.62 -6.84
CA LYS A 260 16.30 -13.06 -7.10
C LYS A 260 17.42 -13.34 -8.10
N ARG A 261 17.53 -12.56 -9.18
CA ARG A 261 18.60 -12.70 -10.19
C ARG A 261 19.97 -12.43 -9.58
N LEU A 262 20.11 -11.37 -8.78
CA LEU A 262 21.36 -11.02 -8.12
C LEU A 262 21.79 -12.13 -7.15
N ARG A 263 20.88 -12.63 -6.32
CA ARG A 263 21.15 -13.74 -5.42
C ARG A 263 21.64 -14.98 -6.16
N LYS A 264 20.97 -15.35 -7.25
CA LYS A 264 21.39 -16.50 -8.08
C LYS A 264 22.77 -16.28 -8.71
N ALA A 265 23.04 -15.10 -9.25
CA ALA A 265 24.34 -14.79 -9.81
C ALA A 265 25.46 -14.85 -8.76
N LEU A 266 25.22 -14.38 -7.54
CA LEU A 266 26.17 -14.51 -6.44
C LEU A 266 26.44 -15.97 -6.07
N GLU A 267 25.39 -16.81 -5.96
CA GLU A 267 25.52 -18.24 -5.69
C GLU A 267 26.33 -18.95 -6.80
N GLU A 268 26.08 -18.64 -8.06
CA GLU A 268 26.82 -19.18 -9.21
C GLU A 268 28.28 -18.72 -9.21
N THR A 269 28.55 -17.47 -8.85
CA THR A 269 29.91 -16.93 -8.74
C THR A 269 30.70 -17.63 -7.63
N ILE A 270 30.08 -17.81 -6.45
CA ILE A 270 30.69 -18.56 -5.35
C ILE A 270 31.01 -19.99 -5.80
N ASN A 271 30.09 -20.68 -6.45
CA ASN A 271 30.30 -22.04 -6.95
C ASN A 271 31.43 -22.12 -7.98
N ALA A 272 31.55 -21.10 -8.87
CA ALA A 272 32.65 -21.04 -9.83
C ALA A 272 34.02 -20.84 -9.15
N LEU A 273 34.07 -20.00 -8.09
CA LEU A 273 35.28 -19.82 -7.28
C LEU A 273 35.69 -21.10 -6.56
N ILE A 274 34.74 -21.83 -6.02
CA ILE A 274 34.94 -23.12 -5.36
C ILE A 274 35.48 -24.12 -6.36
N ALA A 275 34.85 -24.26 -7.53
CA ALA A 275 35.32 -25.15 -8.58
C ALA A 275 36.77 -24.83 -9.02
N ALA A 276 37.12 -23.53 -9.07
CA ALA A 276 38.48 -23.11 -9.37
C ALA A 276 39.50 -23.55 -8.29
N VAL A 277 39.10 -23.55 -7.00
CA VAL A 277 39.93 -24.07 -5.90
C VAL A 277 40.01 -25.59 -5.96
N GLU A 278 38.89 -26.28 -6.16
CA GLU A 278 38.85 -27.73 -6.31
C GLU A 278 39.68 -28.25 -7.52
N MET A 279 39.73 -27.52 -8.60
CA MET A 279 40.59 -27.88 -9.74
C MET A 279 42.11 -27.92 -9.40
N ARG A 280 42.54 -27.20 -8.36
CA ARG A 280 43.93 -27.22 -7.88
C ARG A 280 44.21 -28.34 -6.91
N ASP A 281 43.16 -28.87 -6.26
CA ASP A 281 43.21 -30.06 -5.38
C ASP A 281 42.26 -31.11 -5.96
N PRO A 282 42.73 -31.96 -6.91
CA PRO A 282 41.84 -32.91 -7.62
C PRO A 282 41.11 -33.90 -6.75
N TYR A 283 41.46 -33.97 -5.47
CA TYR A 283 40.88 -34.93 -4.50
C TYR A 283 39.79 -34.31 -3.63
N THR A 284 39.54 -33.03 -3.79
CA THR A 284 38.47 -32.33 -3.05
C THR A 284 37.20 -32.13 -3.89
N ALA A 285 37.13 -32.72 -5.09
CA ALA A 285 35.94 -32.63 -5.92
C ALA A 285 34.68 -33.13 -5.13
N GLY A 286 33.76 -32.24 -4.88
CA GLY A 286 32.54 -32.50 -4.09
C GLY A 286 32.74 -32.66 -2.58
N HIS A 287 33.98 -32.60 -2.07
CA HIS A 287 34.28 -32.65 -0.63
C HIS A 287 33.53 -31.53 0.12
N GLN A 288 33.74 -30.31 -0.32
CA GLN A 288 33.11 -29.13 0.33
C GLN A 288 31.60 -29.27 0.42
N ARG A 289 30.96 -29.77 -0.63
CA ARG A 289 29.52 -30.02 -0.65
C ARG A 289 29.10 -31.10 0.35
N ARG A 290 29.85 -32.21 0.42
CA ARG A 290 29.54 -33.31 1.37
C ARG A 290 29.77 -32.88 2.81
N VAL A 291 30.85 -32.15 3.10
CA VAL A 291 31.11 -31.55 4.42
C VAL A 291 29.98 -30.60 4.82
N THR A 292 29.60 -29.73 3.93
CA THR A 292 28.52 -28.76 4.16
C THR A 292 27.19 -29.47 4.48
N ASN A 293 26.83 -30.46 3.68
CA ASN A 293 25.59 -31.22 3.89
C ASN A 293 25.59 -31.91 5.27
N LEU A 294 26.68 -32.53 5.65
CA LEU A 294 26.82 -33.18 6.95
C LEU A 294 26.78 -32.16 8.10
N ALA A 295 27.51 -31.06 7.97
CA ALA A 295 27.50 -29.98 8.97
C ALA A 295 26.11 -29.38 9.19
N CYS A 296 25.35 -29.12 8.09
CA CYS A 296 23.96 -28.67 8.18
C CYS A 296 23.03 -29.71 8.83
N ALA A 297 23.21 -30.98 8.55
CA ALA A 297 22.44 -32.05 9.19
C ALA A 297 22.71 -32.13 10.69
N ILE A 298 23.99 -32.03 11.10
CA ILE A 298 24.38 -31.97 12.53
C ILE A 298 23.74 -30.77 13.21
N ALA A 299 23.79 -29.59 12.57
CA ALA A 299 23.21 -28.36 13.09
C ALA A 299 21.69 -28.46 13.27
N LYS A 300 20.99 -29.08 12.31
CA LYS A 300 19.54 -29.35 12.39
C LYS A 300 19.21 -30.33 13.54
N GLU A 301 19.99 -31.38 13.69
CA GLU A 301 19.80 -32.33 14.78
C GLU A 301 20.03 -31.72 16.16
N MET A 302 20.93 -30.73 16.25
CA MET A 302 21.15 -29.92 17.44
C MET A 302 20.07 -28.89 17.71
N GLY A 303 19.10 -28.72 16.80
CA GLY A 303 18.01 -27.71 16.91
C GLY A 303 18.46 -26.28 16.74
N LEU A 304 19.52 -25.99 15.96
CA LEU A 304 19.95 -24.62 15.72
C LEU A 304 18.93 -23.86 14.88
N PRO A 305 18.78 -22.52 15.11
CA PRO A 305 17.95 -21.65 14.28
C PRO A 305 18.40 -21.68 12.81
N GLN A 306 17.45 -21.48 11.89
CA GLN A 306 17.70 -21.50 10.45
C GLN A 306 18.83 -20.57 10.02
N GLU A 307 18.93 -19.39 10.62
CA GLU A 307 19.98 -18.41 10.36
C GLU A 307 21.39 -18.95 10.63
N ARG A 308 21.56 -19.71 11.71
CA ARG A 308 22.85 -20.34 12.04
C ARG A 308 23.16 -21.51 11.12
N ILE A 309 22.16 -22.24 10.66
CA ILE A 309 22.33 -23.30 9.64
C ILE A 309 22.80 -22.69 8.33
N GLU A 310 22.24 -21.54 7.92
CA GLU A 310 22.69 -20.80 6.74
C GLU A 310 24.16 -20.32 6.87
N ALA A 311 24.56 -19.87 8.07
CA ALA A 311 25.94 -19.51 8.33
C ALA A 311 26.89 -20.71 8.16
N ILE A 312 26.51 -21.90 8.69
CA ILE A 312 27.26 -23.13 8.53
C ILE A 312 27.31 -23.56 7.07
N GLN A 313 26.21 -23.47 6.37
CA GLN A 313 26.15 -23.78 4.94
C GLN A 313 27.11 -22.91 4.14
N MET A 314 27.09 -21.60 4.38
CA MET A 314 27.96 -20.66 3.68
C MET A 314 29.43 -20.90 4.03
N ALA A 315 29.75 -21.05 5.31
CA ALA A 315 31.12 -21.32 5.75
C ALA A 315 31.62 -22.68 5.23
N GLY A 316 30.80 -23.71 5.24
CA GLY A 316 31.14 -25.03 4.80
C GLY A 316 31.51 -25.10 3.33
N VAL A 317 30.78 -24.36 2.48
CA VAL A 317 31.04 -24.31 1.04
C VAL A 317 32.39 -23.67 0.73
N ILE A 318 32.87 -22.71 1.55
CA ILE A 318 34.09 -21.92 1.28
C ILE A 318 35.21 -22.15 2.29
N HIS A 319 35.07 -23.11 3.23
CA HIS A 319 36.04 -23.28 4.34
C HIS A 319 37.48 -23.46 3.88
N ASP A 320 37.68 -24.07 2.75
CA ASP A 320 38.95 -24.42 2.15
C ASP A 320 39.47 -23.39 1.13
N ILE A 321 38.80 -22.22 0.96
CA ILE A 321 39.15 -21.23 -0.05
C ILE A 321 40.62 -20.78 0.05
N GLY A 322 41.18 -20.77 1.25
CA GLY A 322 42.58 -20.42 1.47
C GLY A 322 43.60 -21.40 0.87
N LYS A 323 43.21 -22.57 0.46
CA LYS A 323 44.08 -23.54 -0.28
C LYS A 323 44.56 -22.99 -1.61
N ILE A 324 43.94 -21.92 -2.12
CA ILE A 324 44.40 -21.23 -3.33
C ILE A 324 45.85 -20.73 -3.21
N LEU A 325 46.33 -20.47 -1.98
CA LEU A 325 47.69 -20.04 -1.70
C LEU A 325 48.69 -21.22 -1.54
N VAL A 326 48.22 -22.47 -1.46
CA VAL A 326 49.07 -23.61 -1.33
C VAL A 326 49.48 -24.08 -2.73
N PRO A 327 50.77 -24.35 -2.99
CA PRO A 327 51.20 -24.91 -4.25
C PRO A 327 50.52 -26.26 -4.58
N SER A 328 50.09 -26.41 -5.84
CA SER A 328 49.36 -27.62 -6.29
C SER A 328 50.20 -28.88 -6.13
N GLU A 329 51.52 -28.79 -6.26
CA GLU A 329 52.47 -29.89 -6.07
C GLU A 329 52.46 -30.42 -4.62
N ILE A 330 52.13 -29.56 -3.65
CA ILE A 330 52.00 -29.99 -2.26
C ILE A 330 50.62 -30.64 -2.03
N LEU A 331 49.57 -30.07 -2.60
CA LEU A 331 48.20 -30.57 -2.48
C LEU A 331 48.03 -31.96 -3.15
N SER A 332 48.71 -32.16 -4.32
CA SER A 332 48.59 -33.40 -5.09
C SER A 332 49.69 -34.42 -4.79
N LYS A 333 50.60 -34.16 -3.83
CA LYS A 333 51.74 -35.02 -3.55
C LYS A 333 51.29 -36.37 -2.96
N PRO A 334 51.60 -37.50 -3.60
CA PRO A 334 51.29 -38.83 -3.02
C PRO A 334 52.19 -39.16 -1.84
N GLY A 335 51.63 -39.79 -0.80
CA GLY A 335 52.37 -40.27 0.37
C GLY A 335 52.51 -39.25 1.49
N LYS A 336 53.38 -39.52 2.48
CA LYS A 336 53.50 -38.68 3.69
C LYS A 336 54.13 -37.33 3.37
N LEU A 337 53.46 -36.26 3.81
CA LEU A 337 53.97 -34.90 3.65
C LEU A 337 55.16 -34.62 4.56
N SER A 338 56.12 -33.81 4.14
CA SER A 338 57.15 -33.28 5.01
C SER A 338 56.56 -32.26 6.00
N ASP A 339 57.23 -32.00 7.12
CA ASP A 339 56.77 -31.02 8.13
C ASP A 339 56.62 -29.64 7.53
N VAL A 340 57.48 -29.25 6.58
CA VAL A 340 57.39 -27.96 5.86
C VAL A 340 56.13 -27.91 4.99
N ALA A 341 55.86 -28.94 4.22
CA ALA A 341 54.68 -29.02 3.39
C ALA A 341 53.39 -29.01 4.22
N PHE A 342 53.39 -29.72 5.33
CA PHE A 342 52.26 -29.73 6.27
C PHE A 342 52.05 -28.34 6.92
N THR A 343 53.11 -27.64 7.26
CA THR A 343 53.04 -26.23 7.77
C THR A 343 52.44 -25.30 6.75
N MET A 344 52.74 -25.46 5.47
CA MET A 344 52.14 -24.64 4.39
C MET A 344 50.61 -24.94 4.27
N ILE A 345 50.21 -26.21 4.40
CA ILE A 345 48.78 -26.54 4.40
C ILE A 345 48.08 -25.92 5.62
N LYS A 346 48.68 -25.95 6.81
CA LYS A 346 48.12 -25.37 8.02
C LYS A 346 47.86 -23.84 7.92
N ALA A 347 48.44 -23.19 6.96
CA ALA A 347 48.23 -21.75 6.74
C ALA A 347 46.90 -21.43 6.03
N HIS A 348 46.19 -22.41 5.40
CA HIS A 348 44.97 -22.11 4.62
C HIS A 348 43.83 -21.53 5.42
N PRO A 349 43.56 -21.87 6.73
CA PRO A 349 42.48 -21.23 7.45
C PRO A 349 42.72 -19.72 7.65
N GLN A 350 43.98 -19.33 7.93
CA GLN A 350 44.34 -17.92 8.01
C GLN A 350 44.23 -17.23 6.67
N ALA A 351 44.70 -17.86 5.60
CA ALA A 351 44.58 -17.34 4.24
C ALA A 351 43.10 -17.17 3.82
N GLY A 352 42.27 -18.16 4.14
CA GLY A 352 40.80 -18.08 3.94
C GLY A 352 40.16 -16.92 4.71
N TYR A 353 40.56 -16.74 5.97
CA TYR A 353 40.12 -15.60 6.76
C TYR A 353 40.53 -14.26 6.12
N ASP A 354 41.77 -14.15 5.67
CA ASP A 354 42.29 -12.91 5.07
C ASP A 354 41.59 -12.57 3.74
N ILE A 355 41.15 -13.56 2.97
CA ILE A 355 40.34 -13.40 1.77
C ILE A 355 38.92 -12.91 2.14
N LEU A 356 38.34 -13.47 3.18
CA LEU A 356 36.91 -13.29 3.50
C LEU A 356 36.64 -12.13 4.45
N LYS A 357 37.62 -11.66 5.25
CA LYS A 357 37.42 -10.65 6.31
C LYS A 357 36.94 -9.28 5.81
N SER A 358 37.17 -8.97 4.52
CA SER A 358 36.72 -7.71 3.90
C SER A 358 35.27 -7.75 3.42
N ILE A 359 34.63 -8.93 3.44
CA ILE A 359 33.26 -9.12 3.01
C ILE A 359 32.35 -8.97 4.22
N GLU A 360 31.37 -8.08 4.14
CA GLU A 360 30.34 -7.92 5.17
C GLU A 360 29.30 -9.04 5.07
N PHE A 361 29.57 -10.14 5.74
CA PHE A 361 28.60 -11.20 5.89
C PHE A 361 27.62 -10.92 7.06
N PRO A 362 26.36 -11.37 6.99
CA PRO A 362 25.43 -11.27 8.12
C PRO A 362 25.85 -12.10 9.33
N PHE A 363 26.80 -13.04 9.14
CA PHE A 363 27.34 -13.95 10.13
C PHE A 363 28.87 -13.92 10.12
N PRO A 364 29.57 -14.37 11.18
CA PRO A 364 31.03 -14.32 11.26
C PRO A 364 31.71 -15.40 10.40
N ILE A 365 31.36 -15.51 9.10
CA ILE A 365 31.83 -16.55 8.18
C ILE A 365 33.35 -16.65 8.15
N ALA A 366 34.04 -15.51 8.01
CA ALA A 366 35.50 -15.49 8.00
C ALA A 366 36.11 -16.11 9.28
N LYS A 367 35.52 -15.88 10.46
CA LYS A 367 35.95 -16.46 11.72
C LYS A 367 35.65 -17.96 11.79
N ILE A 368 34.53 -18.42 11.26
CA ILE A 368 34.20 -19.85 11.20
C ILE A 368 35.25 -20.55 10.33
N VAL A 369 35.57 -20.00 9.17
CA VAL A 369 36.62 -20.53 8.28
C VAL A 369 37.99 -20.52 8.96
N LEU A 370 38.34 -19.47 9.73
CA LEU A 370 39.58 -19.43 10.49
C LEU A 370 39.70 -20.59 11.49
N GLN A 371 38.57 -20.97 12.13
CA GLN A 371 38.55 -21.83 13.29
C GLN A 371 38.22 -23.31 13.01
N HIS A 372 37.92 -23.68 11.75
CA HIS A 372 37.43 -25.04 11.45
C HIS A 372 38.44 -26.18 11.71
N HIS A 373 39.72 -25.86 11.87
CA HIS A 373 40.75 -26.83 12.30
C HIS A 373 41.19 -26.63 13.74
N GLU A 374 40.53 -25.78 14.52
CA GLU A 374 40.76 -25.71 15.97
C GLU A 374 40.22 -26.99 16.67
N ARG A 375 40.79 -27.36 17.80
CA ARG A 375 40.44 -28.55 18.61
C ARG A 375 40.05 -28.12 20.02
N MET A 376 39.17 -28.90 20.64
CA MET A 376 38.65 -28.53 21.98
C MET A 376 39.72 -28.46 23.05
N ASP A 377 40.80 -29.23 22.94
CA ASP A 377 41.97 -29.23 23.83
C ASP A 377 43.03 -28.15 23.53
N GLY A 378 42.83 -27.37 22.45
CA GLY A 378 43.78 -26.35 22.01
C GLY A 378 44.94 -26.88 21.16
N SER A 379 44.95 -28.12 20.77
CA SER A 379 45.97 -28.69 19.88
C SER A 379 45.78 -28.35 18.40
N GLY A 380 44.67 -27.64 18.06
CA GLY A 380 44.32 -27.24 16.73
C GLY A 380 45.15 -26.07 16.19
N TYR A 381 44.78 -25.57 15.04
CA TYR A 381 45.43 -24.42 14.39
C TYR A 381 44.41 -23.51 13.68
N PRO A 382 44.73 -22.25 13.39
CA PRO A 382 46.04 -21.57 13.49
C PRO A 382 46.29 -20.98 14.89
N ALA A 383 45.28 -20.70 15.71
CA ALA A 383 45.41 -19.92 16.94
C ALA A 383 45.53 -20.78 18.22
N GLY A 384 45.27 -22.07 18.14
CA GLY A 384 45.26 -22.97 19.30
C GLY A 384 44.12 -22.63 20.28
N LEU A 385 42.97 -22.26 19.77
CA LEU A 385 41.80 -21.98 20.60
C LEU A 385 41.28 -23.27 21.25
N ALA A 386 40.82 -23.15 22.52
CA ALA A 386 40.31 -24.30 23.28
C ALA A 386 38.84 -24.05 23.71
N GLY A 387 38.08 -25.15 23.77
CA GLY A 387 36.74 -25.18 24.32
C GLY A 387 35.77 -24.21 23.66
N LYS A 388 35.01 -23.51 24.49
CA LYS A 388 33.96 -22.56 24.01
C LYS A 388 34.53 -21.25 23.37
N LYS A 389 35.84 -21.07 23.32
CA LYS A 389 36.45 -19.97 22.53
C LYS A 389 36.32 -20.24 21.03
N ILE A 390 36.15 -21.50 20.62
CA ILE A 390 35.87 -21.90 19.24
C ILE A 390 34.38 -21.68 18.98
N LEU A 391 34.02 -21.02 17.90
CA LEU A 391 32.62 -20.84 17.49
C LEU A 391 31.94 -22.21 17.32
N LEU A 392 30.66 -22.31 17.70
CA LEU A 392 29.94 -23.59 17.61
C LEU A 392 29.86 -24.07 16.16
N GLU A 393 29.65 -23.14 15.22
CA GLU A 393 29.63 -23.39 13.79
C GLU A 393 30.95 -24.01 13.28
N ALA A 394 32.07 -23.51 13.79
CA ALA A 394 33.41 -24.05 13.47
C ALA A 394 33.63 -25.44 14.09
N ARG A 395 33.11 -25.69 15.33
CA ARG A 395 33.17 -27.00 15.96
C ARG A 395 32.35 -28.04 15.19
N ILE A 396 31.18 -27.63 14.67
CA ILE A 396 30.33 -28.46 13.81
C ILE A 396 31.07 -28.80 12.50
N LEU A 397 31.63 -27.77 11.86
CA LEU A 397 32.36 -27.92 10.61
C LEU A 397 33.60 -28.82 10.79
N ALA A 398 34.33 -28.68 11.92
CA ALA A 398 35.50 -29.51 12.26
C ALA A 398 35.17 -31.00 12.36
N VAL A 399 34.01 -31.38 12.92
CA VAL A 399 33.56 -32.74 13.00
C VAL A 399 33.15 -33.27 11.63
N ALA A 400 32.38 -32.49 10.88
CA ALA A 400 31.92 -32.84 9.55
C ALA A 400 33.09 -33.03 8.55
N ASP A 401 34.09 -32.15 8.59
CA ASP A 401 35.28 -32.22 7.76
C ASP A 401 36.09 -33.49 8.04
N VAL A 402 36.36 -33.81 9.32
CA VAL A 402 37.08 -35.04 9.70
C VAL A 402 36.34 -36.29 9.28
N VAL A 403 35.03 -36.36 9.51
CA VAL A 403 34.22 -37.52 9.13
C VAL A 403 34.24 -37.72 7.61
N GLU A 404 34.06 -36.66 6.84
CA GLU A 404 34.10 -36.74 5.39
C GLU A 404 35.49 -37.10 4.88
N ALA A 405 36.53 -36.47 5.42
CA ALA A 405 37.91 -36.75 5.04
C ALA A 405 38.36 -38.20 5.32
N MET A 406 37.78 -38.85 6.31
CA MET A 406 38.07 -40.27 6.61
C MET A 406 37.20 -41.25 5.81
N ALA A 407 36.00 -40.84 5.45
CA ALA A 407 35.05 -41.65 4.70
C ALA A 407 35.34 -41.66 3.20
N SER A 408 35.94 -40.57 2.67
CA SER A 408 36.22 -40.38 1.24
C SER A 408 37.61 -40.87 0.84
N HIS A 409 37.79 -41.19 -0.45
CA HIS A 409 39.08 -41.62 -1.01
C HIS A 409 40.04 -40.45 -1.08
N ARG A 410 41.28 -40.59 -0.55
CA ARG A 410 42.39 -39.64 -0.73
C ARG A 410 43.66 -40.37 -1.26
N PRO A 411 44.51 -39.72 -2.08
CA PRO A 411 45.65 -40.40 -2.72
C PRO A 411 46.71 -40.90 -1.73
N TYR A 412 46.72 -40.34 -0.56
CA TYR A 412 47.73 -40.67 0.46
C TYR A 412 47.27 -41.78 1.39
N ARG A 413 45.98 -42.17 1.32
CA ARG A 413 45.39 -43.10 2.28
C ARG A 413 44.22 -43.85 1.65
N PRO A 414 44.14 -45.19 1.74
CA PRO A 414 42.98 -45.94 1.34
C PRO A 414 41.77 -45.47 2.16
N VAL A 415 40.56 -45.54 1.56
CA VAL A 415 39.30 -45.26 2.27
C VAL A 415 39.25 -46.02 3.57
N LEU A 416 39.21 -45.31 4.70
CA LEU A 416 39.07 -45.98 6.00
C LEU A 416 37.64 -46.39 6.27
N GLY A 417 36.70 -45.79 5.60
CA GLY A 417 35.28 -45.99 5.70
C GLY A 417 34.63 -45.26 6.89
N ILE A 418 33.34 -45.09 6.79
CA ILE A 418 32.53 -44.32 7.75
C ILE A 418 32.64 -44.89 9.19
N ASN A 419 32.77 -46.22 9.35
CA ASN A 419 32.86 -46.83 10.68
C ASN A 419 34.12 -46.35 11.44
N LYS A 420 35.25 -46.21 10.76
CA LYS A 420 36.48 -45.69 11.38
C LYS A 420 36.41 -44.18 11.66
N ALA A 421 35.69 -43.42 10.82
CA ALA A 421 35.43 -42.01 11.08
C ALA A 421 34.58 -41.85 12.34
N ILE A 422 33.55 -42.64 12.49
CA ILE A 422 32.70 -42.67 13.70
C ILE A 422 33.52 -43.08 14.93
N GLU A 423 34.37 -44.10 14.82
CA GLU A 423 35.26 -44.54 15.91
C GLU A 423 36.21 -43.40 16.33
N GLU A 424 36.81 -42.70 15.40
CA GLU A 424 37.71 -41.57 15.63
C GLU A 424 37.02 -40.45 16.42
N ILE A 425 35.84 -39.97 15.95
CA ILE A 425 35.14 -38.86 16.61
C ILE A 425 34.59 -39.26 17.99
N THR A 426 34.21 -40.55 18.14
CA THR A 426 33.71 -41.11 19.42
C THR A 426 34.83 -41.22 20.43
N LYS A 427 36.00 -41.77 20.03
CA LYS A 427 37.18 -41.94 20.88
C LYS A 427 37.70 -40.59 21.41
N ASN A 428 37.67 -39.57 20.59
CA ASN A 428 38.19 -38.23 20.87
C ASN A 428 37.09 -37.25 21.32
N ARG A 429 35.87 -37.77 21.65
CA ARG A 429 34.74 -36.98 22.15
C ARG A 429 35.10 -36.26 23.45
N GLY A 430 34.91 -34.96 23.52
CA GLY A 430 35.25 -34.11 24.68
C GLY A 430 36.75 -33.79 24.82
N VAL A 431 37.62 -34.37 23.99
CA VAL A 431 39.05 -34.06 23.93
C VAL A 431 39.35 -33.23 22.70
N LEU A 432 39.23 -33.80 21.51
CA LEU A 432 39.45 -33.09 20.26
C LEU A 432 38.16 -32.45 19.69
N TYR A 433 37.02 -33.08 19.93
CA TYR A 433 35.73 -32.70 19.35
C TYR A 433 34.71 -32.37 20.43
N ASP A 434 33.84 -31.43 20.12
CA ASP A 434 32.74 -31.04 21.00
C ASP A 434 31.78 -32.24 21.24
N PRO A 435 31.50 -32.59 22.49
CA PRO A 435 30.67 -33.76 22.80
C PRO A 435 29.24 -33.66 22.27
N ASP A 436 28.65 -32.48 22.29
CA ASP A 436 27.27 -32.27 21.83
C ASP A 436 27.21 -32.38 20.28
N VAL A 437 28.24 -31.93 19.60
CA VAL A 437 28.36 -32.05 18.14
C VAL A 437 28.59 -33.49 17.72
N VAL A 438 29.44 -34.23 18.44
CA VAL A 438 29.66 -35.65 18.18
C VAL A 438 28.37 -36.43 18.38
N ASP A 439 27.66 -36.21 19.49
CA ASP A 439 26.41 -36.92 19.78
C ASP A 439 25.34 -36.63 18.68
N ALA A 440 25.25 -35.41 18.22
CA ALA A 440 24.36 -35.05 17.11
C ALA A 440 24.79 -35.73 15.79
N CYS A 441 26.10 -35.76 15.50
CA CYS A 441 26.63 -36.45 14.32
C CYS A 441 26.30 -37.96 14.34
N LEU A 442 26.45 -38.63 15.47
CA LEU A 442 26.10 -40.04 15.63
C LEU A 442 24.61 -40.29 15.40
N LYS A 443 23.74 -39.42 15.88
CA LYS A 443 22.30 -39.48 15.62
C LYS A 443 21.97 -39.31 14.14
N VAL A 444 22.64 -38.38 13.42
CA VAL A 444 22.47 -38.23 11.99
C VAL A 444 22.77 -39.50 11.23
N PHE A 445 23.86 -40.18 11.56
CA PHE A 445 24.21 -41.46 10.93
C PHE A 445 23.34 -42.66 11.37
N SER A 446 22.62 -42.57 12.47
CA SER A 446 21.65 -43.59 12.88
C SER A 446 20.36 -43.56 12.06
N ARG A 447 20.08 -42.48 11.36
CA ARG A 447 18.95 -42.31 10.43
C ARG A 447 19.39 -42.72 9.02
N ASP A 448 18.52 -43.41 8.27
CA ASP A 448 18.83 -43.95 6.93
C ASP A 448 19.24 -42.94 5.87
N GLU A 449 18.97 -41.64 6.09
CA GLU A 449 19.22 -40.55 5.14
C GLU A 449 20.71 -40.33 4.79
N PHE A 450 21.66 -40.80 5.63
CA PHE A 450 23.11 -40.64 5.41
C PHE A 450 23.85 -41.96 5.19
N ARG A 451 23.14 -43.08 4.94
CA ARG A 451 23.77 -44.36 4.61
C ARG A 451 24.56 -44.35 3.30
N ASP A 452 24.27 -43.48 2.40
CA ASP A 452 24.92 -43.32 1.10
C ASP A 452 26.10 -42.31 1.10
N PHE A 453 26.70 -42.07 2.27
CA PHE A 453 27.98 -41.35 2.36
C PHE A 453 29.12 -42.28 1.82
N LYS A 454 28.97 -42.64 0.52
CA LYS A 454 29.95 -43.42 -0.24
C LYS A 454 30.68 -42.57 -1.23
#